data_23fdef775aa9db5fbdbe68b296a936c4
#
_entry.id   23fdef775aa9db5fbdbe68b296a936c4
#
_cell.length_a   1.000
_cell.length_b   1.000
_cell.length_c   1.000
_cell.angle_alpha   90.00
_cell.angle_beta   90.00
_cell.angle_gamma   90.00
#
_symmetry.space_group_name_H-M   'P 1'
#
loop_
_entity.id
_entity.type
_entity.pdbx_description
1 polymer ?
#
loop_
_entity_poly.entity_id
_entity_poly.type
_entity_poly.pdbx_seq_one_letter_code
_entity_poly.pdbx_strand_id
1 'polypeptide(L)'
;VDGAEEIISKDDYLKATIVITEDVKQSFSSRGKIKGRGNFTWNYPKKPYKIKFDEKQSVFGFPENKDWVLLADYCDKSLMRTAYMCELSAALETDYQLRYRHVKLYINKEYRGVYTFIDQIEKKKHRVDIEDDGYLFENDNYYMNEPLHFTTSVKRYPFTFKYPDPEDG
;
A
#
# COMPACT_ATOMS: atom_id res chain seq x y z
N VAL A 1 -9.40 1.17 16.05
CA VAL A 1 -8.62 2.43 16.02
C VAL A 1 -8.78 3.10 17.37
N ASP A 2 -7.68 3.51 17.97
CA ASP A 2 -7.69 4.06 19.32
C ASP A 2 -8.20 5.51 19.31
N GLY A 3 -9.27 5.79 20.05
CA GLY A 3 -9.76 7.16 20.28
C GLY A 3 -10.39 7.88 19.08
N ALA A 4 -10.61 7.21 17.96
CA ALA A 4 -11.28 7.79 16.79
C ALA A 4 -12.37 6.86 16.25
N GLU A 5 -13.49 7.43 15.86
CA GLU A 5 -14.59 6.67 15.22
C GLU A 5 -14.28 6.39 13.75
N GLU A 6 -13.66 7.35 13.05
CA GLU A 6 -13.33 7.25 11.63
C GLU A 6 -11.92 7.69 11.31
N ILE A 7 -11.38 7.18 10.20
CA ILE A 7 -10.11 7.58 9.62
C ILE A 7 -10.40 8.64 8.56
N ILE A 8 -10.14 9.90 8.89
CA ILE A 8 -10.52 11.07 8.07
C ILE A 8 -9.33 11.74 7.39
N SER A 9 -8.08 11.39 7.76
CA SER A 9 -6.86 12.02 7.25
C SER A 9 -6.01 11.04 6.44
N LYS A 10 -5.35 11.55 5.39
CA LYS A 10 -4.28 10.89 4.65
C LYS A 10 -2.89 11.19 5.25
N ASP A 11 -2.78 12.25 6.00
CA ASP A 11 -1.50 12.77 6.48
C ASP A 11 -1.20 12.25 7.88
N ASP A 12 -2.22 12.17 8.72
CA ASP A 12 -2.07 11.78 10.10
C ASP A 12 -2.37 10.30 10.34
N TYR A 13 -1.45 9.65 11.03
CA TYR A 13 -1.65 8.29 11.49
C TYR A 13 -2.43 8.23 12.80
N LEU A 14 -3.43 7.38 12.84
CA LEU A 14 -4.14 7.01 14.07
C LEU A 14 -3.57 5.70 14.61
N LYS A 15 -3.33 5.64 15.93
CA LYS A 15 -2.92 4.41 16.61
C LYS A 15 -4.01 3.36 16.51
N ALA A 16 -3.63 2.10 16.33
CA ALA A 16 -4.56 1.01 16.20
C ALA A 16 -3.98 -0.31 16.73
N THR A 17 -4.86 -1.16 17.22
CA THR A 17 -4.57 -2.59 17.35
C THR A 17 -5.06 -3.26 16.08
N ILE A 18 -4.15 -3.92 15.37
CA ILE A 18 -4.42 -4.59 14.11
C ILE A 18 -4.52 -6.08 14.40
N VAL A 19 -5.68 -6.65 14.09
CA VAL A 19 -5.95 -8.08 14.24
C VAL A 19 -6.15 -8.66 12.85
N ILE A 20 -5.41 -9.70 12.54
CA ILE A 20 -5.52 -10.45 11.28
C ILE A 20 -5.90 -11.88 11.63
N THR A 21 -6.99 -12.35 11.03
CA THR A 21 -7.48 -13.71 11.20
C THR A 21 -7.32 -14.44 9.87
N GLU A 22 -6.55 -15.51 9.89
CA GLU A 22 -6.41 -16.49 8.83
C GLU A 22 -7.08 -17.77 9.35
N ASP A 23 -8.14 -18.21 8.71
CA ASP A 23 -9.02 -19.30 9.20
C ASP A 23 -9.56 -19.08 10.62
N VAL A 24 -10.57 -19.87 11.02
CA VAL A 24 -11.26 -19.71 12.31
C VAL A 24 -10.36 -19.92 13.54
N LYS A 25 -9.12 -20.39 13.35
CA LYS A 25 -8.21 -20.80 14.44
C LYS A 25 -6.93 -19.97 14.60
N GLN A 26 -6.57 -19.12 13.64
CA GLN A 26 -5.35 -18.32 13.74
C GLN A 26 -5.69 -16.82 13.73
N SER A 27 -5.55 -16.18 14.87
CA SER A 27 -5.57 -14.73 14.97
C SER A 27 -4.20 -14.21 15.36
N PHE A 28 -3.73 -13.24 14.60
CA PHE A 28 -2.54 -12.48 14.89
C PHE A 28 -2.96 -11.09 15.34
N SER A 29 -2.37 -10.56 16.40
CA SER A 29 -2.65 -9.23 16.92
C SER A 29 -1.37 -8.45 17.14
N SER A 30 -1.28 -7.24 16.63
CA SER A 30 -0.12 -6.35 16.81
C SER A 30 -0.55 -4.90 16.93
N ARG A 31 0.30 -4.11 17.59
CA ARG A 31 0.15 -2.67 17.64
C ARG A 31 0.68 -2.06 16.35
N GLY A 32 0.12 -0.92 16.01
CA GLY A 32 0.53 -0.16 14.83
C GLY A 32 -0.32 1.09 14.64
N LYS A 33 -0.32 1.58 13.44
CA LYS A 33 -1.07 2.77 13.07
C LYS A 33 -1.63 2.65 11.67
N ILE A 34 -2.71 3.39 11.41
CA ILE A 34 -3.44 3.40 10.14
C ILE A 34 -3.73 4.84 9.72
N LYS A 35 -3.70 5.11 8.43
CA LYS A 35 -4.17 6.36 7.84
C LYS A 35 -4.82 6.13 6.50
N GLY A 36 -5.51 7.14 5.99
CA GLY A 36 -5.95 7.18 4.61
C GLY A 36 -4.77 7.19 3.63
N ARG A 37 -5.01 6.83 2.37
CA ARG A 37 -4.04 6.93 1.30
C ARG A 37 -4.68 7.23 -0.05
N GLY A 38 -3.81 7.47 -1.04
CA GLY A 38 -4.19 7.74 -2.42
C GLY A 38 -4.58 9.20 -2.64
N ASN A 39 -4.46 9.64 -3.86
CA ASN A 39 -4.83 10.98 -4.29
C ASN A 39 -6.29 11.00 -4.72
N PHE A 40 -6.58 10.64 -5.95
CA PHE A 40 -7.93 10.60 -6.49
C PHE A 40 -8.82 9.55 -5.78
N THR A 41 -8.28 8.39 -5.47
CA THR A 41 -9.01 7.27 -4.83
C THR A 41 -9.49 7.59 -3.41
N TRP A 42 -8.88 8.56 -2.74
CA TRP A 42 -9.35 9.03 -1.43
C TRP A 42 -10.71 9.74 -1.49
N ASN A 43 -11.10 10.23 -2.64
CA ASN A 43 -12.39 10.93 -2.83
C ASN A 43 -13.57 9.97 -2.99
N TYR A 44 -13.31 8.66 -3.19
CA TYR A 44 -14.39 7.67 -3.30
C TYR A 44 -15.03 7.33 -1.94
N PRO A 45 -16.30 6.86 -1.94
CA PRO A 45 -16.98 6.45 -0.71
C PRO A 45 -16.24 5.37 0.06
N LYS A 46 -15.66 4.37 -0.63
CA LYS A 46 -14.83 3.33 -0.04
C LYS A 46 -13.38 3.75 -0.07
N LYS A 47 -12.82 4.05 1.09
CA LYS A 47 -11.50 4.64 1.26
C LYS A 47 -10.38 3.59 1.27
N PRO A 48 -9.26 3.83 0.56
CA PRO A 48 -8.05 3.02 0.73
C PRO A 48 -7.24 3.47 1.95
N TYR A 49 -6.45 2.54 2.52
CA TYR A 49 -5.69 2.80 3.75
C TYR A 49 -4.23 2.34 3.63
N LYS A 50 -3.38 2.94 4.45
CA LYS A 50 -2.02 2.49 4.74
C LYS A 50 -1.93 2.06 6.19
N ILE A 51 -1.37 0.87 6.42
CA ILE A 51 -1.08 0.32 7.74
C ILE A 51 0.43 0.38 7.95
N LYS A 52 0.84 0.73 9.17
CA LYS A 52 2.22 0.62 9.63
C LYS A 52 2.25 -0.03 10.99
N PHE A 53 2.80 -1.24 11.08
CA PHE A 53 3.05 -1.91 12.33
C PHE A 53 4.18 -1.23 13.11
N ASP A 54 4.14 -1.30 14.45
CA ASP A 54 5.22 -0.78 15.29
C ASP A 54 6.49 -1.61 15.09
N GLU A 55 6.36 -2.93 14.94
CA GLU A 55 7.43 -3.86 14.62
C GLU A 55 7.19 -4.56 13.28
N LYS A 56 8.26 -5.07 12.64
CA LYS A 56 8.12 -5.86 11.42
C LYS A 56 7.28 -7.11 11.69
N GLN A 57 6.35 -7.39 10.79
CA GLN A 57 5.44 -8.52 10.88
C GLN A 57 5.40 -9.29 9.57
N SER A 58 5.45 -10.62 9.66
CA SER A 58 5.11 -11.52 8.57
C SER A 58 3.59 -11.74 8.59
N VAL A 59 2.91 -11.32 7.54
CA VAL A 59 1.46 -11.41 7.41
C VAL A 59 1.16 -12.28 6.20
N PHE A 60 0.28 -13.27 6.34
CA PHE A 60 -0.08 -14.22 5.26
C PHE A 60 1.12 -14.99 4.68
N GLY A 61 2.19 -15.19 5.46
CA GLY A 61 3.43 -15.81 4.99
C GLY A 61 4.29 -14.89 4.11
N PHE A 62 3.94 -13.62 3.96
CA PHE A 62 4.77 -12.65 3.25
C PHE A 62 6.01 -12.27 4.09
N PRO A 63 7.14 -11.92 3.47
CA PRO A 63 8.30 -11.44 4.18
C PRO A 63 7.98 -10.28 5.14
N GLU A 64 8.65 -10.27 6.27
CA GLU A 64 8.42 -9.28 7.33
C GLU A 64 8.55 -7.83 6.83
N ASN A 65 7.56 -7.03 7.15
CA ASN A 65 7.60 -5.58 6.93
C ASN A 65 6.73 -4.84 7.94
N LYS A 66 6.94 -3.52 8.07
CA LYS A 66 6.08 -2.63 8.85
C LYS A 66 4.94 -2.05 8.00
N ASP A 67 5.20 -1.71 6.74
CA ASP A 67 4.30 -0.95 5.89
C ASP A 67 3.50 -1.84 4.93
N TRP A 68 2.18 -1.69 4.96
CA TRP A 68 1.24 -2.44 4.14
C TRP A 68 0.11 -1.54 3.62
N VAL A 69 -0.49 -1.95 2.52
CA VAL A 69 -1.55 -1.18 1.86
C VAL A 69 -2.84 -1.98 1.79
N LEU A 70 -3.95 -1.30 2.02
CA LEU A 70 -5.31 -1.79 1.80
C LEU A 70 -5.92 -1.00 0.64
N LEU A 71 -5.91 -1.58 -0.56
CA LEU A 71 -6.57 -1.01 -1.73
C LEU A 71 -8.06 -1.25 -1.62
N ALA A 72 -8.83 -0.19 -1.84
CA ALA A 72 -10.29 -0.25 -1.77
C ALA A 72 -10.91 -0.87 -3.03
N ASP A 73 -10.22 -0.79 -4.17
CA ASP A 73 -10.65 -1.24 -5.50
C ASP A 73 -12.09 -0.78 -5.86
N TYR A 74 -12.45 0.44 -5.44
CA TYR A 74 -13.82 0.95 -5.55
C TYR A 74 -14.34 0.99 -7.00
N CYS A 75 -13.47 1.35 -7.94
CA CYS A 75 -13.80 1.41 -9.37
C CYS A 75 -13.73 0.05 -10.08
N ASP A 76 -13.14 -0.95 -9.45
CA ASP A 76 -13.09 -2.32 -9.97
C ASP A 76 -14.09 -3.21 -9.23
N LYS A 77 -15.31 -3.32 -9.77
CA LYS A 77 -16.38 -4.11 -9.17
C LYS A 77 -16.09 -5.61 -9.18
N SER A 78 -15.17 -6.06 -10.01
CA SER A 78 -14.72 -7.46 -10.04
C SER A 78 -13.69 -7.78 -8.95
N LEU A 79 -12.98 -6.78 -8.42
CA LEU A 79 -11.82 -6.90 -7.54
C LEU A 79 -10.66 -7.72 -8.15
N MET A 80 -10.67 -7.91 -9.47
CA MET A 80 -9.73 -8.82 -10.15
C MET A 80 -8.55 -8.12 -10.82
N ARG A 81 -8.65 -6.81 -11.12
CA ARG A 81 -7.61 -6.13 -11.92
C ARG A 81 -6.26 -6.12 -11.23
N THR A 82 -6.22 -5.71 -9.96
CA THR A 82 -4.98 -5.72 -9.17
C THR A 82 -4.46 -7.14 -9.01
N ALA A 83 -5.33 -8.09 -8.66
CA ALA A 83 -5.00 -9.51 -8.53
C ALA A 83 -4.41 -10.08 -9.83
N TYR A 84 -5.08 -9.84 -10.95
CA TYR A 84 -4.63 -10.30 -12.26
C TYR A 84 -3.24 -9.76 -12.62
N MET A 85 -2.98 -8.47 -12.36
CA MET A 85 -1.67 -7.87 -12.62
C MET A 85 -0.57 -8.45 -11.73
N CYS A 86 -0.88 -8.75 -10.46
CA CYS A 86 0.07 -9.43 -9.56
C CYS A 86 0.39 -10.85 -10.06
N GLU A 87 -0.63 -11.62 -10.44
CA GLU A 87 -0.43 -12.97 -10.99
C GLU A 87 0.32 -12.96 -12.34
N LEU A 88 0.00 -11.98 -13.21
CA LEU A 88 0.71 -11.80 -14.48
C LEU A 88 2.18 -11.46 -14.25
N SER A 89 2.47 -10.55 -13.32
CA SER A 89 3.84 -10.20 -12.94
C SER A 89 4.61 -11.43 -12.44
N ALA A 90 3.98 -12.25 -11.62
CA ALA A 90 4.57 -13.49 -11.14
C ALA A 90 4.80 -14.51 -12.27
N ALA A 91 3.84 -14.67 -13.19
CA ALA A 91 3.95 -15.58 -14.33
C ALA A 91 5.01 -15.15 -15.36
N LEU A 92 5.27 -13.84 -15.46
CA LEU A 92 6.32 -13.27 -16.31
C LEU A 92 7.69 -13.20 -15.61
N GLU A 93 7.79 -13.68 -14.38
CA GLU A 93 9.03 -13.69 -13.59
C GLU A 93 9.71 -12.31 -13.55
N THR A 94 8.92 -11.24 -13.38
CA THR A 94 9.48 -9.89 -13.26
C THR A 94 10.35 -9.77 -12.01
N ASP A 95 11.37 -8.90 -12.01
CA ASP A 95 12.33 -8.74 -10.92
C ASP A 95 11.67 -8.43 -9.57
N TYR A 96 10.54 -7.72 -9.60
CA TYR A 96 9.74 -7.46 -8.42
C TYR A 96 8.28 -7.86 -8.64
N GLN A 97 7.77 -8.69 -7.73
CA GLN A 97 6.41 -9.22 -7.77
C GLN A 97 5.65 -8.79 -6.51
N LEU A 98 4.56 -8.07 -6.71
CA LEU A 98 3.67 -7.65 -5.63
C LEU A 98 2.91 -8.84 -5.06
N ARG A 99 2.99 -9.01 -3.74
CA ARG A 99 2.21 -10.03 -3.02
C ARG A 99 0.93 -9.42 -2.50
N TYR A 100 -0.16 -10.13 -2.64
CA TYR A 100 -1.48 -9.64 -2.25
C TYR A 100 -2.36 -10.74 -1.62
N ARG A 101 -3.38 -10.31 -0.90
CA ARG A 101 -4.51 -11.13 -0.42
C ARG A 101 -5.78 -10.30 -0.40
N HIS A 102 -6.90 -10.88 -0.82
CA HIS A 102 -8.20 -10.28 -0.56
C HIS A 102 -8.59 -10.52 0.90
N VAL A 103 -8.95 -9.45 1.59
CA VAL A 103 -9.31 -9.48 3.01
C VAL A 103 -10.65 -8.79 3.26
N LYS A 104 -11.42 -9.27 4.23
CA LYS A 104 -12.58 -8.55 4.77
C LYS A 104 -12.07 -7.56 5.82
N LEU A 105 -12.27 -6.28 5.58
CA LEU A 105 -11.83 -5.23 6.50
C LEU A 105 -12.96 -4.84 7.46
N TYR A 106 -12.60 -4.81 8.75
CA TYR A 106 -13.42 -4.25 9.81
C TYR A 106 -12.64 -3.12 10.49
N ILE A 107 -13.24 -1.97 10.66
CA ILE A 107 -12.69 -0.85 11.43
C ILE A 107 -13.67 -0.60 12.59
N ASN A 108 -13.17 -0.66 13.83
CA ASN A 108 -13.97 -0.52 15.04
C ASN A 108 -15.21 -1.44 15.05
N LYS A 109 -15.04 -2.70 14.60
CA LYS A 109 -16.07 -3.74 14.44
C LYS A 109 -17.07 -3.50 13.31
N GLU A 110 -16.98 -2.40 12.59
CA GLU A 110 -17.81 -2.11 11.44
C GLU A 110 -17.19 -2.67 10.16
N TYR A 111 -17.96 -3.42 9.38
CA TYR A 111 -17.52 -4.00 8.12
C TYR A 111 -17.39 -2.94 7.03
N ARG A 112 -16.21 -2.82 6.45
CA ARG A 112 -15.88 -1.84 5.39
C ARG A 112 -15.81 -2.45 3.98
N GLY A 113 -16.03 -3.74 3.85
CA GLY A 113 -16.01 -4.45 2.56
C GLY A 113 -14.76 -5.31 2.36
N VAL A 114 -14.61 -5.85 1.14
CA VAL A 114 -13.43 -6.60 0.72
C VAL A 114 -12.37 -5.64 0.22
N TYR A 115 -11.15 -5.79 0.67
CA TYR A 115 -9.98 -5.00 0.28
C TYR A 115 -8.89 -5.90 -0.27
N THR A 116 -8.03 -5.34 -1.11
CA THR A 116 -6.77 -5.98 -1.47
C THR A 116 -5.69 -5.53 -0.49
N PHE A 117 -5.27 -6.44 0.40
CA PHE A 117 -4.08 -6.28 1.24
C PHE A 117 -2.87 -6.57 0.36
N ILE A 118 -1.92 -5.64 0.26
CA ILE A 118 -0.85 -5.71 -0.73
C ILE A 118 0.42 -5.06 -0.21
N ASP A 119 1.55 -5.44 -0.78
CA ASP A 119 2.85 -4.82 -0.54
C ASP A 119 2.82 -3.31 -0.78
N GLN A 120 3.47 -2.54 0.08
CA GLN A 120 3.87 -1.16 -0.23
C GLN A 120 5.03 -1.19 -1.21
N ILE A 121 4.92 -0.46 -2.34
CA ILE A 121 6.04 -0.27 -3.27
C ILE A 121 7.05 0.67 -2.62
N GLU A 122 8.26 0.17 -2.37
CA GLU A 122 9.35 0.89 -1.73
C GLU A 122 10.68 0.16 -1.95
N LYS A 123 11.81 0.86 -1.94
CA LYS A 123 13.14 0.22 -1.97
C LYS A 123 13.40 -0.48 -0.66
N LYS A 124 13.34 -1.80 -0.67
CA LYS A 124 13.69 -2.70 0.46
C LYS A 124 13.96 -4.10 -0.07
N LYS A 125 14.80 -4.87 0.64
CA LYS A 125 15.24 -6.22 0.29
C LYS A 125 14.14 -7.17 -0.19
N HIS A 126 12.96 -7.17 0.35
CA HIS A 126 11.85 -8.04 -0.05
C HIS A 126 10.72 -7.29 -0.76
N ARG A 127 11.03 -6.12 -1.28
CA ARG A 127 10.17 -5.24 -2.06
C ARG A 127 10.85 -4.94 -3.39
N VAL A 128 11.09 -3.69 -3.71
CA VAL A 128 11.92 -3.33 -4.86
C VAL A 128 13.37 -3.34 -4.40
N ASP A 129 14.08 -4.44 -4.68
CA ASP A 129 15.46 -4.66 -4.23
C ASP A 129 16.42 -4.17 -5.32
N ILE A 130 16.68 -2.88 -5.31
CA ILE A 130 17.63 -2.21 -6.21
C ILE A 130 18.86 -1.75 -5.44
N GLU A 131 20.00 -1.67 -6.11
CA GLU A 131 21.25 -1.20 -5.55
C GLU A 131 21.13 0.24 -5.00
N ASP A 132 22.09 0.65 -4.15
CA ASP A 132 22.04 1.97 -3.51
C ASP A 132 22.21 3.13 -4.49
N ASP A 133 22.82 2.90 -5.64
CA ASP A 133 22.93 3.84 -6.75
C ASP A 133 21.78 3.73 -7.78
N GLY A 134 20.84 2.85 -7.54
CA GLY A 134 19.67 2.66 -8.38
C GLY A 134 18.60 3.74 -8.20
N TYR A 135 17.58 3.71 -9.04
CA TYR A 135 16.47 4.67 -9.00
C TYR A 135 15.13 3.97 -9.06
N LEU A 136 14.16 4.47 -8.31
CA LEU A 136 12.77 4.08 -8.40
C LEU A 136 11.92 5.29 -8.80
N PHE A 137 11.21 5.17 -9.92
CA PHE A 137 10.33 6.22 -10.43
C PHE A 137 8.88 5.74 -10.42
N GLU A 138 7.96 6.67 -10.15
CA GLU A 138 6.52 6.48 -10.34
C GLU A 138 6.04 7.36 -11.50
N ASN A 139 5.28 6.79 -12.45
CA ASN A 139 4.51 7.61 -13.39
C ASN A 139 3.33 8.22 -12.63
N ASP A 140 3.39 9.52 -12.38
CA ASP A 140 2.49 10.19 -11.46
C ASP A 140 1.87 11.46 -12.06
N ASN A 141 0.55 11.47 -12.19
CA ASN A 141 -0.19 12.64 -12.65
C ASN A 141 -0.21 13.80 -11.65
N TYR A 142 0.19 13.55 -10.39
CA TYR A 142 0.30 14.55 -9.32
C TYR A 142 1.73 15.02 -9.09
N TYR A 143 2.63 14.74 -10.04
CA TYR A 143 4.06 15.01 -9.98
C TYR A 143 4.42 16.44 -9.56
N MET A 144 3.58 17.42 -9.87
CA MET A 144 3.80 18.84 -9.50
C MET A 144 3.81 19.08 -7.97
N ASN A 145 3.26 18.14 -7.20
CA ASN A 145 3.24 18.22 -5.75
C ASN A 145 4.48 17.59 -5.10
N GLU A 146 5.33 16.95 -5.90
CA GLU A 146 6.51 16.25 -5.43
C GLU A 146 7.77 17.09 -5.64
N PRO A 147 8.71 17.13 -4.68
CA PRO A 147 9.88 18.01 -4.75
C PRO A 147 10.84 17.64 -5.88
N LEU A 148 10.94 16.36 -6.22
CA LEU A 148 11.80 15.86 -7.28
C LEU A 148 11.00 15.10 -8.34
N HIS A 149 10.88 15.71 -9.50
CA HIS A 149 10.10 15.17 -10.60
C HIS A 149 10.67 15.60 -11.98
N PHE A 150 10.25 14.91 -13.04
CA PHE A 150 10.56 15.27 -14.42
C PHE A 150 9.45 14.84 -15.38
N THR A 151 9.51 15.32 -16.60
CA THR A 151 8.69 14.84 -17.71
C THR A 151 9.58 14.33 -18.84
N THR A 152 9.15 13.26 -19.51
CA THR A 152 9.87 12.73 -20.67
C THR A 152 9.86 13.73 -21.83
N SER A 153 10.94 13.80 -22.62
CA SER A 153 11.13 14.81 -23.66
C SER A 153 10.10 14.72 -24.80
N VAL A 154 9.70 13.52 -25.19
CA VAL A 154 8.84 13.28 -26.36
C VAL A 154 7.36 13.22 -25.99
N LYS A 155 7.00 12.32 -25.09
CA LYS A 155 5.60 12.06 -24.72
C LYS A 155 5.10 12.91 -23.56
N ARG A 156 5.98 13.64 -22.91
CA ARG A 156 5.68 14.47 -21.72
C ARG A 156 5.05 13.69 -20.57
N TYR A 157 5.35 12.39 -20.48
CA TYR A 157 4.90 11.60 -19.35
C TYR A 157 5.56 12.09 -18.05
N PRO A 158 4.77 12.35 -17.00
CA PRO A 158 5.28 12.82 -15.72
C PRO A 158 5.78 11.67 -14.86
N PHE A 159 6.89 11.90 -14.19
CA PHE A 159 7.48 10.96 -13.24
C PHE A 159 7.93 11.66 -11.98
N THR A 160 7.78 10.99 -10.85
CA THR A 160 8.34 11.39 -9.56
C THR A 160 9.36 10.37 -9.09
N PHE A 161 10.36 10.83 -8.35
CA PHE A 161 11.33 9.96 -7.70
C PHE A 161 10.71 9.38 -6.43
N LYS A 162 10.87 8.07 -6.25
CA LYS A 162 10.53 7.34 -5.02
C LYS A 162 11.77 6.76 -4.35
N TYR A 163 12.89 6.73 -5.08
CA TYR A 163 14.22 6.49 -4.56
C TYR A 163 15.26 7.07 -5.53
N PRO A 164 16.35 7.73 -5.05
CA PRO A 164 16.49 8.16 -3.65
C PRO A 164 15.34 9.09 -3.22
N ASP A 165 14.99 9.03 -1.93
CA ASP A 165 13.99 9.94 -1.38
C ASP A 165 14.62 11.33 -1.27
N PRO A 166 14.02 12.37 -1.86
CA PRO A 166 14.56 13.73 -1.79
C PRO A 166 14.59 14.31 -0.36
N GLU A 167 13.86 13.70 0.58
CA GLU A 167 13.85 14.09 2.00
C GLU A 167 14.98 13.41 2.81
N ASP A 168 15.63 12.38 2.25
CA ASP A 168 16.73 11.63 2.93
C ASP A 168 18.12 12.21 2.62
N GLY A 169 18.23 13.34 1.90
CA GLY A 169 19.47 13.99 1.45
C GLY A 169 19.93 15.18 2.28
#